data_840ae6571f9e54921d7d359f89485977
#
_entry.id   840ae6571f9e54921d7d359f89485977
#
_cell.length_a   1.000
_cell.length_b   1.000
_cell.length_c   1.000
_cell.angle_alpha   90.00
_cell.angle_beta   90.00
_cell.angle_gamma   90.00
#
_symmetry.space_group_name_H-M   'P 1'
#
loop_
_entity.id
_entity.type
_entity.pdbx_description
1 polymer ?
#
loop_
_entity_poly.entity_id
_entity_poly.type
_entity_poly.pdbx_seq_one_letter_code
_entity_poly.pdbx_strand_id
1 'polypeptide(L)'
;MFKELFSKDKVTFSEFVRFALYSENGYYNKSSIIGRKGDFYTSPSESALFGKTLGYFISRLSEEKFESNNISAVELGSNNGDLSKHILDFLFKHHRDLYNKLEIFIVETNTSHKTIILENLKEHNEKVFITDSIKKIQNENSDCIVFCNEFFDALPFDRCVFRKKELFQVNLFSDTEEIIENLDKADQPLIDIIDYLKLEMKEDYFFEIPSYEYREIFKDISDMWEQVLFLIIDYGDKSNFLNLSADPFGTARCFYKHNVSRDFYTNVLSQDITHDVHFTLLASISKDFQFSEIDFKSQSRFLLENNILDIYKDDKDIANISFANDLKKLISPNFMGERFKLILFEKG
;
A
#
# COMPACT_ATOMS: atom_id res chain seq x y z
N MET A 1 8.75 26.72 -8.17
CA MET A 1 8.42 25.32 -7.89
C MET A 1 7.02 25.21 -7.29
N PHE A 2 6.66 25.99 -6.27
CA PHE A 2 5.39 25.84 -5.54
C PHE A 2 4.22 26.70 -6.06
N LYS A 3 4.36 27.45 -7.15
CA LYS A 3 3.29 28.35 -7.66
C LYS A 3 2.00 27.61 -8.04
N GLU A 4 2.11 26.37 -8.47
CA GLU A 4 0.96 25.55 -8.82
C GLU A 4 0.22 25.09 -7.54
N LEU A 5 0.96 24.56 -6.57
CA LEU A 5 0.42 24.11 -5.28
C LEU A 5 -0.25 25.27 -4.53
N PHE A 6 0.43 26.41 -4.41
CA PHE A 6 -0.06 27.60 -3.70
C PHE A 6 -0.78 28.60 -4.62
N SER A 7 -1.48 28.09 -5.64
CA SER A 7 -2.45 28.91 -6.40
C SER A 7 -3.67 29.30 -5.56
N LYS A 8 -3.91 28.59 -4.46
CA LYS A 8 -4.87 28.86 -3.41
C LYS A 8 -4.17 29.52 -2.21
N ASP A 9 -4.90 30.30 -1.44
CA ASP A 9 -4.37 30.94 -0.23
C ASP A 9 -3.98 29.91 0.85
N LYS A 10 -4.61 28.73 0.84
CA LYS A 10 -4.45 27.66 1.82
C LYS A 10 -4.41 26.31 1.12
N VAL A 11 -3.48 25.44 1.51
CA VAL A 11 -3.31 24.07 1.01
C VAL A 11 -3.40 23.10 2.19
N THR A 12 -4.17 22.02 2.08
CA THR A 12 -4.19 20.98 3.11
C THR A 12 -2.92 20.12 3.07
N PHE A 13 -2.64 19.40 4.15
CA PHE A 13 -1.47 18.51 4.17
C PHE A 13 -1.61 17.38 3.14
N SER A 14 -2.82 16.85 2.91
CA SER A 14 -3.09 15.85 1.88
C SER A 14 -2.87 16.37 0.45
N GLU A 15 -3.25 17.62 0.15
CA GLU A 15 -2.95 18.27 -1.14
C GLU A 15 -1.45 18.43 -1.35
N PHE A 16 -0.71 18.76 -0.29
CA PHE A 16 0.75 18.84 -0.33
C PHE A 16 1.39 17.46 -0.58
N VAL A 17 0.99 16.42 0.14
CA VAL A 17 1.49 15.06 -0.07
C VAL A 17 1.22 14.61 -1.50
N ARG A 18 -0.01 14.84 -2.00
CA ARG A 18 -0.34 14.52 -3.40
C ARG A 18 0.57 15.23 -4.40
N PHE A 19 0.84 16.51 -4.19
CA PHE A 19 1.76 17.25 -5.03
C PHE A 19 3.19 16.70 -4.92
N ALA A 20 3.69 16.48 -3.71
CA ALA A 20 5.07 16.05 -3.46
C ALA A 20 5.36 14.66 -4.04
N LEU A 21 4.39 13.75 -3.98
CA LEU A 21 4.57 12.36 -4.41
C LEU A 21 4.13 12.11 -5.86
N TYR A 22 3.00 12.69 -6.30
CA TYR A 22 2.30 12.27 -7.52
C TYR A 22 2.19 13.34 -8.61
N SER A 23 2.67 14.58 -8.39
CA SER A 23 2.75 15.57 -9.50
C SER A 23 3.70 15.09 -10.59
N GLU A 24 3.70 15.73 -11.75
CA GLU A 24 4.57 15.37 -12.89
C GLU A 24 6.06 15.23 -12.49
N ASN A 25 6.55 16.10 -11.58
CA ASN A 25 7.90 16.06 -11.02
C ASN A 25 7.94 15.42 -9.62
N GLY A 26 6.86 14.79 -9.19
CA GLY A 26 6.71 14.16 -7.88
C GLY A 26 7.65 12.99 -7.66
N TYR A 27 7.82 12.62 -6.40
CA TYR A 27 8.75 11.57 -5.99
C TYR A 27 8.53 10.28 -6.78
N TYR A 28 7.31 9.76 -6.86
CA TYR A 28 7.02 8.50 -7.57
C TYR A 28 7.06 8.60 -9.10
N ASN A 29 7.12 9.79 -9.68
CA ASN A 29 7.23 9.97 -11.14
C ASN A 29 8.68 10.03 -11.64
N LYS A 30 9.68 9.92 -10.75
CA LYS A 30 11.10 9.89 -11.13
C LYS A 30 11.56 8.45 -11.36
N SER A 31 12.19 8.21 -12.52
CA SER A 31 12.65 6.87 -12.95
C SER A 31 13.78 6.25 -12.11
N SER A 32 14.38 6.99 -11.17
CA SER A 32 15.60 6.57 -10.45
C SER A 32 15.39 6.01 -9.04
N ILE A 33 14.14 5.86 -8.58
CA ILE A 33 13.83 5.68 -7.16
C ILE A 33 13.80 4.22 -6.72
N ILE A 34 13.77 3.27 -7.66
CA ILE A 34 13.38 1.89 -7.41
C ILE A 34 14.54 0.91 -7.44
N GLY A 35 14.57 -0.01 -6.46
CA GLY A 35 15.48 -1.14 -6.32
C GLY A 35 16.57 -0.92 -5.26
N ARG A 36 17.56 -1.83 -5.20
CA ARG A 36 18.67 -1.82 -4.21
C ARG A 36 19.47 -0.50 -4.12
N LYS A 37 19.24 0.42 -5.04
CA LYS A 37 19.82 1.77 -5.08
C LYS A 37 18.81 2.86 -4.70
N GLY A 38 17.54 2.52 -4.43
CA GLY A 38 16.50 3.44 -4.00
C GLY A 38 16.57 3.74 -2.49
N ASP A 39 15.68 4.62 -2.03
CA ASP A 39 15.64 5.06 -0.62
C ASP A 39 15.07 3.98 0.31
N PHE A 40 14.47 2.91 -0.22
CA PHE A 40 13.77 1.86 0.52
C PHE A 40 14.11 0.44 0.11
N TYR A 41 13.91 -0.45 1.09
CA TYR A 41 13.83 -1.89 0.90
C TYR A 41 12.39 -2.34 1.18
N THR A 42 11.70 -2.83 0.15
CA THR A 42 10.36 -3.44 0.29
C THR A 42 10.46 -4.95 0.40
N SER A 43 9.45 -5.61 1.02
CA SER A 43 9.42 -7.07 1.15
C SER A 43 9.59 -7.82 -0.19
N PRO A 44 8.92 -7.43 -1.29
CA PRO A 44 9.10 -8.08 -2.60
C PRO A 44 10.48 -7.84 -3.23
N SER A 45 11.06 -6.63 -3.07
CA SER A 45 12.39 -6.31 -3.60
C SER A 45 13.52 -6.96 -2.80
N GLU A 46 13.26 -7.32 -1.54
CA GLU A 46 14.21 -8.01 -0.68
C GLU A 46 14.26 -9.51 -0.96
N SER A 47 13.11 -10.15 -1.30
CA SER A 47 13.10 -11.61 -1.43
C SER A 47 11.99 -12.17 -2.30
N ALA A 48 12.38 -12.99 -3.28
CA ALA A 48 11.47 -13.84 -4.06
C ALA A 48 10.63 -14.78 -3.17
N LEU A 49 11.11 -15.10 -1.96
CA LEU A 49 10.43 -15.98 -1.02
C LEU A 49 9.08 -15.41 -0.57
N PHE A 50 9.00 -14.09 -0.41
CA PHE A 50 7.75 -13.40 -0.09
C PHE A 50 6.69 -13.59 -1.19
N GLY A 51 7.03 -13.29 -2.44
CA GLY A 51 6.12 -13.46 -3.58
C GLY A 51 5.73 -14.91 -3.85
N LYS A 52 6.67 -15.88 -3.67
CA LYS A 52 6.36 -17.32 -3.76
C LYS A 52 5.36 -17.75 -2.68
N THR A 53 5.50 -17.23 -1.45
CA THR A 53 4.55 -17.51 -0.35
C THR A 53 3.17 -16.93 -0.64
N LEU A 54 3.12 -15.73 -1.23
CA LEU A 54 1.86 -15.15 -1.71
C LEU A 54 1.24 -15.98 -2.85
N GLY A 55 2.06 -16.48 -3.78
CA GLY A 55 1.60 -17.38 -4.83
C GLY A 55 0.95 -18.66 -4.28
N TYR A 56 1.55 -19.26 -3.25
CA TYR A 56 0.95 -20.37 -2.50
C TYR A 56 -0.37 -20.00 -1.84
N PHE A 57 -0.42 -18.84 -1.16
CA PHE A 57 -1.64 -18.35 -0.52
C PHE A 57 -2.76 -18.10 -1.54
N ILE A 58 -2.45 -17.45 -2.65
CA ILE A 58 -3.39 -17.20 -3.75
C ILE A 58 -3.92 -18.51 -4.33
N SER A 59 -3.06 -19.53 -4.53
CA SER A 59 -3.51 -20.80 -5.08
C SER A 59 -4.53 -21.49 -4.17
N ARG A 60 -4.24 -21.53 -2.87
CA ARG A 60 -5.14 -22.11 -1.87
C ARG A 60 -6.47 -21.37 -1.79
N LEU A 61 -6.44 -20.03 -1.72
CA LEU A 61 -7.66 -19.23 -1.66
C LEU A 61 -8.52 -19.36 -2.92
N SER A 62 -7.88 -19.41 -4.10
CA SER A 62 -8.61 -19.58 -5.35
C SER A 62 -9.34 -20.92 -5.42
N GLU A 63 -8.73 -21.98 -4.91
CA GLU A 63 -9.34 -23.32 -4.86
C GLU A 63 -10.50 -23.37 -3.84
N GLU A 64 -10.39 -22.62 -2.73
CA GLU A 64 -11.41 -22.59 -1.69
C GLU A 64 -12.63 -21.71 -2.01
N LYS A 65 -12.42 -20.60 -2.76
CA LYS A 65 -13.39 -19.51 -2.89
C LYS A 65 -13.98 -19.34 -4.28
N PHE A 66 -13.29 -19.76 -5.32
CA PHE A 66 -13.68 -19.49 -6.70
C PHE A 66 -13.97 -20.77 -7.48
N GLU A 67 -15.11 -20.79 -8.16
CA GLU A 67 -15.50 -21.88 -9.04
C GLU A 67 -15.25 -21.57 -10.52
N SER A 68 -14.90 -20.33 -10.86
CA SER A 68 -14.81 -19.90 -12.25
C SER A 68 -13.57 -20.45 -12.96
N ASN A 69 -13.67 -20.52 -14.29
CA ASN A 69 -12.56 -20.95 -15.15
C ASN A 69 -11.57 -19.85 -15.48
N ASN A 70 -11.93 -18.58 -15.18
CA ASN A 70 -11.09 -17.42 -15.41
C ASN A 70 -11.11 -16.55 -14.15
N ILE A 71 -9.94 -16.19 -13.66
CA ILE A 71 -9.75 -15.40 -12.44
C ILE A 71 -8.91 -14.19 -12.78
N SER A 72 -9.32 -13.02 -12.32
CA SER A 72 -8.50 -11.82 -12.40
C SER A 72 -7.65 -11.68 -11.14
N ALA A 73 -6.38 -11.37 -11.31
CA ALA A 73 -5.54 -10.87 -10.25
C ALA A 73 -5.20 -9.41 -10.53
N VAL A 74 -5.27 -8.54 -9.52
CA VAL A 74 -4.99 -7.10 -9.68
C VAL A 74 -3.94 -6.69 -8.65
N GLU A 75 -2.78 -6.22 -9.11
CA GLU A 75 -1.78 -5.60 -8.25
C GLU A 75 -1.90 -4.08 -8.31
N LEU A 76 -2.04 -3.43 -7.15
CA LEU A 76 -2.05 -1.97 -7.03
C LEU A 76 -0.66 -1.49 -6.62
N GLY A 77 -0.04 -0.62 -7.43
CA GLY A 77 1.27 -0.04 -7.14
C GLY A 77 2.40 -1.07 -7.18
N SER A 78 2.65 -1.66 -8.35
CA SER A 78 3.59 -2.78 -8.48
C SER A 78 5.06 -2.37 -8.49
N ASN A 79 5.36 -1.07 -8.60
CA ASN A 79 6.70 -0.58 -8.67
C ASN A 79 7.47 -1.13 -9.91
N ASN A 80 8.29 -2.15 -9.77
CA ASN A 80 9.03 -2.80 -10.86
C ASN A 80 8.42 -4.15 -11.30
N GLY A 81 7.34 -4.61 -10.66
CA GLY A 81 6.65 -5.87 -10.99
C GLY A 81 7.26 -7.13 -10.35
N ASP A 82 8.20 -7.00 -9.42
CA ASP A 82 8.86 -8.17 -8.78
C ASP A 82 7.86 -9.06 -8.05
N LEU A 83 6.87 -8.48 -7.35
CA LEU A 83 5.88 -9.25 -6.61
C LEU A 83 5.03 -10.13 -7.55
N SER A 84 4.42 -9.53 -8.57
CA SER A 84 3.68 -10.25 -9.60
C SER A 84 4.54 -11.32 -10.29
N LYS A 85 5.80 -11.00 -10.60
CA LYS A 85 6.74 -11.96 -11.19
C LYS A 85 6.91 -13.19 -10.32
N HIS A 86 7.23 -13.01 -9.04
CA HIS A 86 7.49 -14.13 -8.13
C HIS A 86 6.22 -14.97 -7.87
N ILE A 87 5.04 -14.32 -7.84
CA ILE A 87 3.75 -15.03 -7.78
C ILE A 87 3.57 -15.90 -9.04
N LEU A 88 3.72 -15.31 -10.23
CA LEU A 88 3.52 -16.00 -11.50
C LEU A 88 4.55 -17.12 -11.71
N ASP A 89 5.82 -16.90 -11.38
CA ASP A 89 6.87 -17.93 -11.42
C ASP A 89 6.50 -19.15 -10.56
N PHE A 90 6.00 -18.89 -9.33
CA PHE A 90 5.57 -19.93 -8.41
C PHE A 90 4.36 -20.70 -8.96
N LEU A 91 3.31 -19.98 -9.40
CA LEU A 91 2.11 -20.59 -9.94
C LEU A 91 2.42 -21.39 -11.23
N PHE A 92 3.25 -20.87 -12.11
CA PHE A 92 3.69 -21.55 -13.33
C PHE A 92 4.34 -22.90 -13.03
N LYS A 93 5.13 -22.95 -11.96
CA LYS A 93 5.91 -24.14 -11.59
C LYS A 93 5.09 -25.15 -10.79
N HIS A 94 4.23 -24.70 -9.87
CA HIS A 94 3.61 -25.55 -8.85
C HIS A 94 2.08 -25.68 -8.97
N HIS A 95 1.40 -24.70 -9.61
CA HIS A 95 -0.06 -24.62 -9.74
C HIS A 95 -0.47 -24.26 -11.18
N ARG A 96 -0.07 -25.10 -12.13
CA ARG A 96 -0.20 -24.82 -13.58
C ARG A 96 -1.64 -24.56 -14.01
N ASP A 97 -2.60 -25.27 -13.43
CA ASP A 97 -4.01 -25.10 -13.77
C ASP A 97 -4.52 -23.72 -13.39
N LEU A 98 -4.17 -23.25 -12.20
CA LEU A 98 -4.50 -21.87 -11.79
C LEU A 98 -3.76 -20.83 -12.66
N TYR A 99 -2.47 -21.05 -12.92
CA TYR A 99 -1.70 -20.16 -13.80
C TYR A 99 -2.37 -20.00 -15.18
N ASN A 100 -2.90 -21.08 -15.74
CA ASN A 100 -3.56 -21.03 -17.05
C ASN A 100 -4.87 -20.24 -17.02
N LYS A 101 -5.60 -20.24 -15.89
CA LYS A 101 -6.87 -19.54 -15.67
C LYS A 101 -6.69 -18.08 -15.27
N LEU A 102 -5.50 -17.69 -14.79
CA LEU A 102 -5.23 -16.36 -14.23
C LEU A 102 -4.82 -15.37 -15.31
N GLU A 103 -5.40 -14.18 -15.24
CA GLU A 103 -4.91 -12.95 -15.88
C GLU A 103 -4.53 -11.95 -14.81
N ILE A 104 -3.38 -11.29 -14.96
CA ILE A 104 -2.90 -10.31 -13.99
C ILE A 104 -2.94 -8.90 -14.57
N PHE A 105 -3.60 -8.01 -13.87
CA PHE A 105 -3.70 -6.59 -14.18
C PHE A 105 -2.84 -5.81 -13.19
N ILE A 106 -1.91 -5.04 -13.70
CA ILE A 106 -1.04 -4.19 -12.91
C ILE A 106 -1.51 -2.75 -13.05
N VAL A 107 -1.95 -2.15 -11.95
CA VAL A 107 -2.35 -0.75 -11.89
C VAL A 107 -1.14 0.09 -11.49
N GLU A 108 -0.52 0.74 -12.47
CA GLU A 108 0.67 1.57 -12.29
C GLU A 108 0.52 2.89 -13.06
N THR A 109 0.59 4.01 -12.35
CA THR A 109 0.41 5.34 -12.93
C THR A 109 1.68 5.88 -13.58
N ASN A 110 2.87 5.48 -13.08
CA ASN A 110 4.14 5.92 -13.63
C ASN A 110 4.47 5.23 -14.95
N THR A 111 4.52 6.00 -16.03
CA THR A 111 4.81 5.47 -17.37
C THR A 111 6.21 4.88 -17.51
N SER A 112 7.19 5.38 -16.73
CA SER A 112 8.57 4.86 -16.76
C SER A 112 8.63 3.45 -16.15
N HIS A 113 7.80 3.15 -15.15
CA HIS A 113 7.72 1.83 -14.53
C HIS A 113 7.12 0.79 -15.48
N LYS A 114 6.18 1.18 -16.34
CA LYS A 114 5.54 0.25 -17.30
C LYS A 114 6.56 -0.50 -18.16
N THR A 115 7.60 0.18 -18.62
CA THR A 115 8.66 -0.46 -19.42
C THR A 115 9.48 -1.44 -18.59
N ILE A 116 9.78 -1.09 -17.34
CA ILE A 116 10.52 -1.96 -16.41
C ILE A 116 9.69 -3.20 -16.06
N ILE A 117 8.40 -3.01 -15.77
CA ILE A 117 7.46 -4.11 -15.47
C ILE A 117 7.36 -5.08 -16.65
N LEU A 118 7.19 -4.58 -17.88
CA LEU A 118 7.11 -5.42 -19.07
C LEU A 118 8.39 -6.24 -19.31
N GLU A 119 9.56 -5.64 -19.11
CA GLU A 119 10.83 -6.37 -19.23
C GLU A 119 10.98 -7.43 -18.13
N ASN A 120 10.59 -7.09 -16.90
CA ASN A 120 10.69 -8.00 -15.76
C ASN A 120 9.73 -9.19 -15.87
N LEU A 121 8.56 -8.98 -16.47
CA LEU A 121 7.48 -9.97 -16.64
C LEU A 121 7.42 -10.57 -18.05
N LYS A 122 8.47 -10.42 -18.87
CA LYS A 122 8.47 -10.86 -20.28
C LYS A 122 8.18 -12.35 -20.49
N GLU A 123 8.51 -13.19 -19.51
CA GLU A 123 8.22 -14.65 -19.55
C GLU A 123 6.73 -14.95 -19.33
N HIS A 124 5.96 -13.98 -18.85
CA HIS A 124 4.52 -14.04 -18.57
C HIS A 124 3.70 -13.02 -19.37
N ASN A 125 4.26 -12.48 -20.45
CA ASN A 125 3.69 -11.34 -21.20
C ASN A 125 2.26 -11.57 -21.70
N GLU A 126 1.88 -12.82 -21.98
CA GLU A 126 0.53 -13.18 -22.42
C GLU A 126 -0.52 -13.13 -21.29
N LYS A 127 -0.06 -13.01 -20.03
CA LYS A 127 -0.89 -13.01 -18.82
C LYS A 127 -0.97 -11.63 -18.17
N VAL A 128 -0.11 -10.70 -18.57
CA VAL A 128 0.10 -9.42 -17.86
C VAL A 128 -0.45 -8.23 -18.64
N PHE A 129 -1.34 -7.48 -18.02
CA PHE A 129 -1.95 -6.28 -18.58
C PHE A 129 -1.65 -5.08 -17.66
N ILE A 130 -1.10 -4.00 -18.20
CA ILE A 130 -0.74 -2.82 -17.42
C ILE A 130 -1.70 -1.68 -17.73
N THR A 131 -2.27 -1.09 -16.70
CA THR A 131 -3.17 0.06 -16.79
C THR A 131 -2.77 1.15 -15.78
N ASP A 132 -3.30 2.35 -15.94
CA ASP A 132 -3.10 3.46 -14.99
C ASP A 132 -4.28 3.64 -14.02
N SER A 133 -5.34 2.83 -14.14
CA SER A 133 -6.54 2.91 -13.30
C SER A 133 -7.31 1.59 -13.28
N ILE A 134 -7.89 1.25 -12.13
CA ILE A 134 -8.82 0.11 -11.98
C ILE A 134 -9.97 0.23 -12.98
N LYS A 135 -10.54 1.42 -13.16
CA LYS A 135 -11.66 1.70 -14.07
C LYS A 135 -11.39 1.37 -15.55
N LYS A 136 -10.13 1.27 -15.93
CA LYS A 136 -9.72 0.95 -17.32
C LYS A 136 -9.50 -0.54 -17.56
N ILE A 137 -9.62 -1.36 -16.52
CA ILE A 137 -9.52 -2.80 -16.66
C ILE A 137 -10.72 -3.27 -17.48
N GLN A 138 -10.45 -3.89 -18.64
CA GLN A 138 -11.48 -4.54 -19.45
C GLN A 138 -11.46 -6.02 -19.14
N ASN A 139 -12.44 -6.47 -18.36
CA ASN A 139 -12.48 -7.82 -17.88
C ASN A 139 -13.93 -8.30 -17.74
N GLU A 140 -14.19 -9.53 -18.18
CA GLU A 140 -15.50 -10.19 -18.10
C GLU A 140 -15.57 -11.20 -16.94
N ASN A 141 -14.49 -11.36 -16.16
CA ASN A 141 -14.44 -12.32 -15.06
C ASN A 141 -15.20 -11.78 -13.84
N SER A 142 -15.98 -12.64 -13.18
CA SER A 142 -16.70 -12.28 -11.94
C SER A 142 -15.81 -12.32 -10.71
N ASP A 143 -14.76 -13.15 -10.72
CA ASP A 143 -13.92 -13.48 -9.60
C ASP A 143 -12.58 -12.73 -9.68
N CYS A 144 -12.22 -12.06 -8.60
CA CYS A 144 -11.01 -11.25 -8.56
C CYS A 144 -10.23 -11.39 -7.25
N ILE A 145 -8.91 -11.46 -7.37
CA ILE A 145 -7.99 -11.29 -6.26
C ILE A 145 -7.26 -9.97 -6.45
N VAL A 146 -7.54 -9.01 -5.59
CA VAL A 146 -6.79 -7.74 -5.54
C VAL A 146 -5.73 -7.85 -4.45
N PHE A 147 -4.53 -7.37 -4.71
CA PHE A 147 -3.47 -7.31 -3.70
C PHE A 147 -2.61 -6.07 -3.88
N CYS A 148 -2.05 -5.61 -2.78
CA CYS A 148 -1.08 -4.52 -2.76
C CYS A 148 -0.10 -4.69 -1.59
N ASN A 149 1.10 -4.17 -1.78
CA ASN A 149 2.14 -4.15 -0.77
C ASN A 149 2.76 -2.76 -0.68
N GLU A 150 2.76 -2.14 0.51
CA GLU A 150 3.27 -0.78 0.71
C GLU A 150 2.65 0.20 -0.31
N PHE A 151 1.32 0.26 -0.29
CA PHE A 151 0.55 1.09 -1.20
C PHE A 151 -0.30 2.13 -0.47
N PHE A 152 -0.95 1.72 0.62
CA PHE A 152 -1.83 2.59 1.40
C PHE A 152 -1.06 3.59 2.25
N ASP A 153 0.14 3.25 2.71
CA ASP A 153 1.03 4.12 3.48
C ASP A 153 1.50 5.36 2.71
N ALA A 154 1.55 5.24 1.38
CA ALA A 154 1.98 6.30 0.47
C ALA A 154 0.84 7.16 -0.07
N LEU A 155 -0.43 6.77 0.13
CA LEU A 155 -1.57 7.57 -0.31
C LEU A 155 -1.67 8.89 0.48
N PRO A 156 -2.19 9.97 -0.13
CA PRO A 156 -2.34 11.25 0.54
C PRO A 156 -3.15 11.18 1.84
N PHE A 157 -2.75 11.95 2.83
CA PHE A 157 -3.38 12.00 4.15
C PHE A 157 -3.32 13.39 4.76
N ASP A 158 -4.28 13.73 5.60
CA ASP A 158 -4.27 14.93 6.41
C ASP A 158 -3.69 14.66 7.80
N ARG A 159 -2.94 15.63 8.34
CA ARG A 159 -2.42 15.58 9.71
C ARG A 159 -3.31 16.39 10.62
N CYS A 160 -3.76 15.76 11.68
CA CYS A 160 -4.70 16.33 12.62
C CYS A 160 -4.20 16.24 14.06
N VAL A 161 -4.70 17.13 14.91
CA VAL A 161 -4.45 17.08 16.35
C VAL A 161 -5.73 17.48 17.09
N PHE A 162 -6.08 16.71 18.13
CA PHE A 162 -7.15 17.07 19.05
C PHE A 162 -6.58 17.83 20.24
N ARG A 163 -7.02 19.08 20.44
CA ARG A 163 -6.47 19.98 21.45
C ARG A 163 -7.55 20.86 22.02
N LYS A 164 -7.60 20.97 23.34
CA LYS A 164 -8.60 21.81 24.06
C LYS A 164 -10.05 21.49 23.66
N LYS A 165 -10.35 20.21 23.44
CA LYS A 165 -11.66 19.68 23.01
C LYS A 165 -12.09 20.15 21.61
N GLU A 166 -11.17 20.61 20.79
CA GLU A 166 -11.41 20.97 19.39
C GLU A 166 -10.45 20.20 18.49
N LEU A 167 -10.89 19.95 17.27
CA LEU A 167 -10.09 19.31 16.24
C LEU A 167 -9.41 20.37 15.38
N PHE A 168 -8.11 20.22 15.20
CA PHE A 168 -7.30 21.04 14.31
C PHE A 168 -6.69 20.19 13.22
N GLN A 169 -6.51 20.79 12.04
CA GLN A 169 -5.79 20.20 10.92
C GLN A 169 -4.57 21.04 10.55
N VAL A 170 -3.55 20.41 10.03
CA VAL A 170 -2.37 21.09 9.47
C VAL A 170 -2.72 21.63 8.10
N ASN A 171 -2.63 22.94 7.95
CA ASN A 171 -2.71 23.63 6.68
C ASN A 171 -1.37 24.31 6.36
N LEU A 172 -1.11 24.49 5.10
CA LEU A 172 0.15 25.02 4.59
C LEU A 172 -0.10 26.33 3.85
N PHE A 173 0.81 27.25 4.06
CA PHE A 173 0.88 28.54 3.40
C PHE A 173 2.26 28.72 2.81
N SER A 174 2.39 29.52 1.77
CA SER A 174 3.70 29.89 1.22
C SER A 174 3.91 31.38 1.47
N ASP A 175 5.02 31.71 2.11
CA ASP A 175 5.54 33.06 2.18
C ASP A 175 6.90 33.11 1.46
N THR A 176 6.95 33.85 0.36
CA THR A 176 8.11 33.98 -0.53
C THR A 176 8.62 32.67 -1.16
N GLU A 177 9.36 31.84 -0.47
CA GLU A 177 9.89 30.54 -0.92
C GLU A 177 9.80 29.46 0.17
N GLU A 178 9.31 29.79 1.34
CA GLU A 178 9.17 28.87 2.48
C GLU A 178 7.75 28.35 2.60
N ILE A 179 7.61 27.10 3.03
CA ILE A 179 6.33 26.49 3.40
C ILE A 179 6.17 26.60 4.91
N ILE A 180 5.05 27.18 5.34
CA ILE A 180 4.74 27.42 6.76
C ILE A 180 3.55 26.55 7.14
N GLU A 181 3.68 25.76 8.20
CA GLU A 181 2.54 25.06 8.82
C GLU A 181 1.72 25.99 9.71
N ASN A 182 0.40 25.87 9.62
CA ASN A 182 -0.53 26.45 10.56
C ASN A 182 -1.54 25.40 11.04
N LEU A 183 -1.94 25.47 12.30
CA LEU A 183 -3.02 24.65 12.85
C LEU A 183 -4.31 25.46 12.79
N ASP A 184 -5.17 25.13 11.84
CA ASP A 184 -6.51 25.70 11.73
C ASP A 184 -7.54 24.72 12.29
N LYS A 185 -8.73 25.22 12.65
CA LYS A 185 -9.86 24.33 12.97
C LYS A 185 -10.14 23.43 11.76
N ALA A 186 -10.36 22.16 12.04
CA ALA A 186 -10.62 21.17 10.99
C ALA A 186 -11.87 21.53 10.17
N ASP A 187 -11.80 21.31 8.88
CA ASP A 187 -12.92 21.50 7.96
C ASP A 187 -14.02 20.45 8.21
N GLN A 188 -15.27 20.80 7.89
CA GLN A 188 -16.42 19.94 8.17
C GLN A 188 -16.31 18.52 7.57
N PRO A 189 -15.83 18.31 6.33
CA PRO A 189 -15.65 16.96 5.78
C PRO A 189 -14.72 16.07 6.62
N LEU A 190 -13.68 16.65 7.22
CA LEU A 190 -12.75 15.91 8.08
C LEU A 190 -13.40 15.57 9.44
N ILE A 191 -14.16 16.50 10.01
CA ILE A 191 -14.95 16.25 11.22
C ILE A 191 -15.94 15.11 10.97
N ASP A 192 -16.67 15.13 9.85
CA ASP A 192 -17.66 14.11 9.49
C ASP A 192 -17.03 12.71 9.38
N ILE A 193 -15.82 12.62 8.83
CA ILE A 193 -15.06 11.35 8.76
C ILE A 193 -14.73 10.85 10.18
N ILE A 194 -14.23 11.73 11.04
CA ILE A 194 -13.84 11.37 12.41
C ILE A 194 -15.06 10.95 13.23
N ASP A 195 -16.16 11.68 13.12
CA ASP A 195 -17.41 11.35 13.80
C ASP A 195 -18.00 10.01 13.30
N TYR A 196 -17.87 9.73 12.00
CA TYR A 196 -18.26 8.44 11.42
C TYR A 196 -17.45 7.28 12.01
N LEU A 197 -16.13 7.46 12.17
CA LEU A 197 -15.24 6.41 12.64
C LEU A 197 -15.46 6.05 14.12
N LYS A 198 -15.91 7.00 14.95
CA LYS A 198 -16.14 6.84 16.40
C LYS A 198 -14.92 6.31 17.15
N LEU A 199 -13.73 6.66 16.71
CA LEU A 199 -12.49 6.31 17.37
C LEU A 199 -12.11 7.39 18.39
N GLU A 200 -11.44 6.96 19.45
CA GLU A 200 -10.96 7.86 20.48
C GLU A 200 -9.76 8.68 19.99
N MET A 201 -9.58 9.87 20.54
CA MET A 201 -8.43 10.76 20.25
C MET A 201 -7.68 11.05 21.55
N LYS A 202 -6.36 10.96 21.49
CA LYS A 202 -5.49 11.45 22.58
C LYS A 202 -5.27 12.94 22.43
N GLU A 203 -5.43 13.68 23.53
CA GLU A 203 -5.20 15.13 23.51
C GLU A 203 -3.71 15.44 23.29
N ASP A 204 -3.44 16.45 22.44
CA ASP A 204 -2.10 16.91 22.04
C ASP A 204 -1.25 15.88 21.27
N TYR A 205 -1.86 14.81 20.72
CA TYR A 205 -1.20 13.87 19.83
C TYR A 205 -1.68 14.07 18.40
N PHE A 206 -0.71 14.14 17.46
CA PHE A 206 -1.02 14.11 16.04
C PHE A 206 -1.48 12.71 15.60
N PHE A 207 -2.30 12.69 14.57
CA PHE A 207 -2.73 11.48 13.87
C PHE A 207 -2.99 11.80 12.40
N GLU A 208 -2.97 10.78 11.58
CA GLU A 208 -3.12 10.85 10.15
C GLU A 208 -4.52 10.34 9.76
N ILE A 209 -5.23 11.13 8.96
CA ILE A 209 -6.51 10.74 8.35
C ILE A 209 -6.29 10.61 6.84
N PRO A 210 -6.48 9.39 6.28
CA PRO A 210 -6.31 9.21 4.85
C PRO A 210 -7.33 10.04 4.08
N SER A 211 -6.92 10.49 2.91
CA SER A 211 -7.78 11.23 2.01
C SER A 211 -8.80 10.32 1.31
N TYR A 212 -9.61 10.88 0.43
CA TYR A 212 -10.72 10.20 -0.23
C TYR A 212 -10.29 8.99 -1.10
N GLU A 213 -9.02 8.89 -1.50
CA GLU A 213 -8.51 7.81 -2.34
C GLU A 213 -8.74 6.42 -1.72
N TYR A 214 -8.68 6.29 -0.40
CA TYR A 214 -9.02 5.02 0.25
C TYR A 214 -10.43 4.55 -0.12
N ARG A 215 -11.40 5.46 -0.09
CA ARG A 215 -12.78 5.16 -0.45
C ARG A 215 -12.95 4.87 -1.94
N GLU A 216 -12.27 5.64 -2.79
CA GLU A 216 -12.32 5.43 -4.25
C GLU A 216 -11.78 4.06 -4.65
N ILE A 217 -10.69 3.60 -4.05
CA ILE A 217 -10.12 2.28 -4.32
C ILE A 217 -11.14 1.17 -4.01
N PHE A 218 -11.73 1.17 -2.79
CA PHE A 218 -12.75 0.18 -2.43
C PHE A 218 -13.97 0.28 -3.34
N LYS A 219 -14.41 1.48 -3.67
CA LYS A 219 -15.53 1.72 -4.59
C LYS A 219 -15.24 1.14 -5.96
N ASP A 220 -14.10 1.48 -6.55
CA ASP A 220 -13.74 1.07 -7.90
C ASP A 220 -13.62 -0.46 -8.02
N ILE A 221 -13.03 -1.10 -7.01
CA ILE A 221 -12.95 -2.57 -6.94
C ILE A 221 -14.36 -3.16 -6.78
N SER A 222 -15.17 -2.60 -5.88
CA SER A 222 -16.54 -3.10 -5.64
C SER A 222 -17.46 -2.93 -6.84
N ASP A 223 -17.29 -1.87 -7.62
CA ASP A 223 -18.08 -1.61 -8.82
C ASP A 223 -17.68 -2.53 -10.00
N MET A 224 -16.42 -3.02 -10.00
CA MET A 224 -15.86 -3.80 -11.09
C MET A 224 -16.16 -5.30 -10.97
N TRP A 225 -16.14 -5.87 -9.78
CA TRP A 225 -16.26 -7.30 -9.55
C TRP A 225 -17.32 -7.65 -8.50
N GLU A 226 -17.99 -8.78 -8.70
CA GLU A 226 -19.00 -9.30 -7.77
C GLU A 226 -18.37 -10.06 -6.61
N GLN A 227 -17.37 -10.92 -6.90
CA GLN A 227 -16.63 -11.70 -5.90
C GLN A 227 -15.18 -11.23 -5.84
N VAL A 228 -14.77 -10.74 -4.70
CA VAL A 228 -13.44 -10.17 -4.50
C VAL A 228 -12.81 -10.66 -3.24
N LEU A 229 -11.54 -11.07 -3.35
CA LEU A 229 -10.62 -11.20 -2.22
C LEU A 229 -9.61 -10.06 -2.32
N PHE A 230 -9.57 -9.18 -1.33
CA PHE A 230 -8.65 -8.05 -1.32
C PHE A 230 -7.65 -8.15 -0.18
N LEU A 231 -6.39 -8.46 -0.53
CA LEU A 231 -5.26 -8.57 0.39
C LEU A 231 -4.45 -7.27 0.41
N ILE A 232 -4.38 -6.65 1.56
CA ILE A 232 -3.58 -5.43 1.79
C ILE A 232 -2.44 -5.78 2.75
N ILE A 233 -1.22 -5.49 2.34
CA ILE A 233 0.00 -5.71 3.10
C ILE A 233 0.67 -4.36 3.29
N ASP A 234 0.76 -3.92 4.55
CA ASP A 234 1.33 -2.61 4.84
C ASP A 234 1.79 -2.55 6.30
N TYR A 235 2.54 -1.51 6.66
CA TYR A 235 2.91 -1.29 8.06
C TYR A 235 1.90 -0.38 8.76
N GLY A 236 1.64 -0.70 10.03
CA GLY A 236 0.62 -0.04 10.84
C GLY A 236 0.00 -1.00 11.85
N ASP A 237 -1.15 -0.64 12.37
CA ASP A 237 -1.87 -1.53 13.31
C ASP A 237 -3.37 -1.19 13.39
N LYS A 238 -4.10 -2.00 14.15
CA LYS A 238 -5.45 -1.72 14.62
C LYS A 238 -5.41 -0.99 15.95
N SER A 239 -6.30 -0.03 16.13
CA SER A 239 -6.44 0.72 17.36
C SER A 239 -7.87 1.22 17.55
N ASN A 240 -8.30 1.38 18.81
CA ASN A 240 -9.50 2.11 19.17
C ASN A 240 -9.26 3.64 19.22
N PHE A 241 -8.01 4.06 19.11
CA PHE A 241 -7.61 5.45 19.03
C PHE A 241 -7.19 5.79 17.61
N LEU A 242 -7.50 7.01 17.14
CA LEU A 242 -6.96 7.54 15.88
C LEU A 242 -5.44 7.66 15.93
N ASN A 243 -4.86 7.91 17.09
CA ASN A 243 -3.43 7.96 17.32
C ASN A 243 -2.84 6.55 17.39
N LEU A 244 -2.20 6.07 16.33
CA LEU A 244 -1.53 4.77 16.30
C LEU A 244 -0.23 4.76 17.10
N SER A 245 0.48 5.90 17.12
CA SER A 245 1.79 6.02 17.75
C SER A 245 1.70 6.44 19.22
N ALA A 246 2.66 5.97 20.01
CA ALA A 246 2.97 6.56 21.32
C ALA A 246 3.73 7.90 21.22
N ASP A 247 4.27 8.21 20.04
CA ASP A 247 4.92 9.48 19.74
C ASP A 247 3.86 10.57 19.51
N PRO A 248 3.92 11.71 20.23
CA PRO A 248 2.94 12.77 20.07
C PRO A 248 2.94 13.45 18.71
N PHE A 249 3.98 13.26 17.89
CA PHE A 249 4.06 13.81 16.53
C PHE A 249 3.37 12.94 15.45
N GLY A 250 2.74 11.83 15.84
CA GLY A 250 2.07 10.92 14.92
C GLY A 250 3.03 9.93 14.25
N THR A 251 2.58 9.33 13.17
CA THR A 251 3.32 8.29 12.42
C THR A 251 3.95 8.82 11.14
N ALA A 252 3.51 9.97 10.63
CA ALA A 252 4.00 10.56 9.40
C ALA A 252 5.51 10.83 9.44
N ARG A 253 6.21 10.44 8.39
CA ARG A 253 7.66 10.56 8.24
C ARG A 253 8.08 10.67 6.80
N CYS A 254 9.29 11.19 6.60
CA CYS A 254 9.93 11.29 5.30
C CYS A 254 11.13 10.35 5.24
N PHE A 255 11.40 9.89 4.02
CA PHE A 255 12.61 9.12 3.75
C PHE A 255 13.38 9.80 2.61
N TYR A 256 14.65 10.04 2.86
CA TYR A 256 15.58 10.62 1.89
C TYR A 256 16.97 10.04 2.07
N LYS A 257 17.49 9.39 1.03
CA LYS A 257 18.84 8.76 1.03
C LYS A 257 19.09 7.89 2.28
N HIS A 258 18.16 6.98 2.55
CA HIS A 258 18.16 6.06 3.71
C HIS A 258 18.07 6.73 5.10
N ASN A 259 17.76 8.02 5.16
CA ASN A 259 17.53 8.72 6.41
C ASN A 259 16.03 8.96 6.61
N VAL A 260 15.58 8.77 7.85
CA VAL A 260 14.21 9.03 8.28
C VAL A 260 14.17 10.37 9.00
N SER A 261 13.21 11.23 8.63
CA SER A 261 12.99 12.52 9.29
C SER A 261 11.51 12.88 9.35
N ARG A 262 11.19 14.01 9.98
CA ARG A 262 9.88 14.68 9.90
C ARG A 262 9.98 16.04 9.24
N ASP A 263 11.04 16.27 8.51
CA ASP A 263 11.21 17.49 7.72
C ASP A 263 10.54 17.30 6.36
N PHE A 264 9.23 17.58 6.32
CA PHE A 264 8.41 17.38 5.13
C PHE A 264 8.74 18.37 4.00
N TYR A 265 9.36 19.51 4.31
CA TYR A 265 9.41 20.68 3.41
C TYR A 265 10.79 20.95 2.81
N THR A 266 11.86 20.32 3.29
CA THR A 266 13.21 20.61 2.79
C THR A 266 13.50 19.93 1.44
N ASN A 267 13.12 18.68 1.26
CA ASN A 267 13.41 17.90 0.04
C ASN A 267 12.14 17.59 -0.76
N VAL A 268 11.23 18.56 -0.87
CA VAL A 268 9.96 18.39 -1.59
C VAL A 268 10.21 17.87 -3.00
N LEU A 269 9.35 16.95 -3.46
CA LEU A 269 9.48 16.20 -4.72
C LEU A 269 10.67 15.21 -4.75
N SER A 270 11.55 15.16 -3.74
CA SER A 270 12.77 14.34 -3.77
C SER A 270 12.88 13.40 -2.60
N GLN A 271 11.93 13.42 -1.68
CA GLN A 271 11.79 12.49 -0.56
C GLN A 271 10.43 11.83 -0.59
N ASP A 272 10.36 10.62 -0.07
CA ASP A 272 9.10 9.95 0.17
C ASP A 272 8.44 10.48 1.44
N ILE A 273 7.11 10.44 1.48
CA ILE A 273 6.30 10.86 2.63
C ILE A 273 5.29 9.76 2.90
N THR A 274 5.42 9.10 4.04
CA THR A 274 4.57 7.96 4.40
C THR A 274 3.97 8.11 5.80
N HIS A 275 2.97 7.29 6.08
CA HIS A 275 2.37 7.16 7.42
C HIS A 275 2.04 5.70 7.72
N ASP A 276 1.82 5.35 8.99
CA ASP A 276 1.36 4.00 9.33
C ASP A 276 -0.14 3.86 8.99
N VAL A 277 -0.49 2.77 8.33
CA VAL A 277 -1.87 2.48 7.94
C VAL A 277 -2.70 2.13 9.17
N HIS A 278 -3.80 2.85 9.34
CA HIS A 278 -4.76 2.60 10.42
C HIS A 278 -5.76 1.52 9.99
N PHE A 279 -5.47 0.25 10.27
CA PHE A 279 -6.28 -0.87 9.79
C PHE A 279 -7.71 -0.92 10.35
N THR A 280 -7.98 -0.35 11.54
CA THR A 280 -9.37 -0.21 12.02
C THR A 280 -10.16 0.76 11.15
N LEU A 281 -9.54 1.87 10.74
CA LEU A 281 -10.14 2.87 9.86
C LEU A 281 -10.38 2.26 8.47
N LEU A 282 -9.38 1.58 7.93
CA LEU A 282 -9.48 0.87 6.65
C LEU A 282 -10.63 -0.14 6.65
N ALA A 283 -10.74 -0.96 7.71
CA ALA A 283 -11.84 -1.91 7.89
C ALA A 283 -13.21 -1.23 8.08
N SER A 284 -13.27 -0.01 8.58
CA SER A 284 -14.51 0.75 8.68
C SER A 284 -14.95 1.25 7.31
N ILE A 285 -14.02 1.79 6.54
CA ILE A 285 -14.28 2.27 5.17
C ILE A 285 -14.73 1.13 4.26
N SER A 286 -14.09 -0.04 4.33
CA SER A 286 -14.38 -1.19 3.47
C SER A 286 -15.84 -1.66 3.54
N LYS A 287 -16.49 -1.53 4.70
CA LYS A 287 -17.89 -1.92 4.92
C LYS A 287 -18.88 -1.13 4.06
N ASP A 288 -18.60 0.13 3.76
CA ASP A 288 -19.45 0.97 2.91
C ASP A 288 -19.53 0.44 1.47
N PHE A 289 -18.58 -0.42 1.09
CA PHE A 289 -18.46 -1.02 -0.23
C PHE A 289 -18.68 -2.54 -0.21
N GLN A 290 -19.38 -3.04 0.82
CA GLN A 290 -19.78 -4.44 0.98
C GLN A 290 -18.62 -5.42 1.24
N PHE A 291 -17.46 -4.93 1.65
CA PHE A 291 -16.38 -5.79 2.07
C PHE A 291 -16.49 -6.18 3.54
N SER A 292 -16.20 -7.44 3.82
CA SER A 292 -16.08 -7.99 5.17
C SER A 292 -14.62 -8.34 5.43
N GLU A 293 -14.10 -7.96 6.58
CA GLU A 293 -12.79 -8.43 7.04
C GLU A 293 -12.88 -9.90 7.43
N ILE A 294 -12.04 -10.74 6.83
CA ILE A 294 -11.98 -12.17 7.15
C ILE A 294 -10.69 -12.58 7.86
N ASP A 295 -9.62 -11.80 7.75
CA ASP A 295 -8.37 -12.08 8.44
C ASP A 295 -7.55 -10.81 8.70
N PHE A 296 -6.86 -10.76 9.85
CA PHE A 296 -5.88 -9.73 10.18
C PHE A 296 -4.77 -10.32 11.04
N LYS A 297 -3.54 -10.21 10.59
CA LYS A 297 -2.38 -10.77 11.29
C LYS A 297 -1.07 -10.07 10.95
N SER A 298 -0.02 -10.34 11.71
CA SER A 298 1.33 -9.88 11.37
C SER A 298 1.88 -10.65 10.17
N GLN A 299 2.83 -10.03 9.46
CA GLN A 299 3.50 -10.65 8.31
C GLN A 299 4.18 -11.96 8.70
N SER A 300 4.86 -12.00 9.84
CA SER A 300 5.52 -13.21 10.33
C SER A 300 4.54 -14.38 10.48
N ARG A 301 3.40 -14.13 11.10
CA ARG A 301 2.36 -15.14 11.29
C ARG A 301 1.77 -15.59 9.96
N PHE A 302 1.45 -14.65 9.07
CA PHE A 302 0.94 -14.97 7.75
C PHE A 302 1.91 -15.87 6.98
N LEU A 303 3.18 -15.50 6.90
CA LEU A 303 4.18 -16.25 6.14
C LEU A 303 4.40 -17.65 6.70
N LEU A 304 4.42 -17.80 8.04
CA LEU A 304 4.56 -19.09 8.69
C LEU A 304 3.34 -20.01 8.46
N GLU A 305 2.13 -19.45 8.52
CA GLU A 305 0.89 -20.19 8.23
C GLU A 305 0.75 -20.57 6.75
N ASN A 306 1.47 -19.89 5.85
CA ASN A 306 1.46 -20.15 4.40
C ASN A 306 2.76 -20.80 3.89
N ASN A 307 3.32 -21.72 4.67
CA ASN A 307 4.37 -22.64 4.28
C ASN A 307 5.71 -22.01 3.83
N ILE A 308 6.04 -20.76 4.26
CA ILE A 308 7.29 -20.10 3.88
C ILE A 308 8.52 -20.96 4.17
N LEU A 309 8.52 -21.76 5.25
CA LEU A 309 9.66 -22.59 5.62
C LEU A 309 9.84 -23.78 4.66
N ASP A 310 8.77 -24.35 4.14
CA ASP A 310 8.85 -25.45 3.19
C ASP A 310 9.20 -24.92 1.78
N ILE A 311 8.60 -23.80 1.38
CA ILE A 311 8.98 -23.07 0.16
C ILE A 311 10.48 -22.71 0.19
N TYR A 312 10.98 -22.26 1.35
CA TYR A 312 12.39 -21.98 1.56
C TYR A 312 13.27 -23.23 1.37
N LYS A 313 12.86 -24.39 1.91
CA LYS A 313 13.63 -25.64 1.80
C LYS A 313 13.67 -26.21 0.38
N ASP A 314 12.58 -26.02 -0.37
CA ASP A 314 12.45 -26.52 -1.75
C ASP A 314 13.21 -25.65 -2.78
N ASP A 315 13.66 -24.47 -2.37
CA ASP A 315 14.42 -23.59 -3.24
C ASP A 315 15.89 -24.06 -3.33
N LYS A 316 16.37 -24.24 -4.57
CA LYS A 316 17.74 -24.73 -4.82
C LYS A 316 18.84 -23.78 -4.34
N ASP A 317 18.47 -22.53 -4.05
CA ASP A 317 19.37 -21.49 -3.57
C ASP A 317 19.54 -21.45 -2.03
N ILE A 318 19.01 -22.46 -1.31
CA ILE A 318 19.12 -22.61 0.16
C ILE A 318 20.57 -22.44 0.69
N ALA A 319 21.57 -22.86 -0.09
CA ALA A 319 22.97 -22.69 0.29
C ALA A 319 23.44 -21.24 0.27
N ASN A 320 22.62 -20.31 -0.20
CA ASN A 320 22.96 -18.89 -0.24
C ASN A 320 22.66 -18.21 1.09
N ILE A 321 23.70 -17.69 1.77
CA ILE A 321 23.59 -16.94 3.03
C ILE A 321 22.62 -15.75 2.89
N SER A 322 22.54 -15.14 1.71
CA SER A 322 21.59 -14.05 1.42
C SER A 322 20.16 -14.50 1.65
N PHE A 323 19.79 -15.66 1.15
CA PHE A 323 18.42 -16.19 1.22
C PHE A 323 17.97 -16.50 2.66
N ALA A 324 18.90 -16.99 3.50
CA ALA A 324 18.64 -17.17 4.94
C ALA A 324 18.45 -15.84 5.68
N ASN A 325 19.20 -14.81 5.29
CA ASN A 325 19.02 -13.47 5.81
C ASN A 325 17.68 -12.84 5.40
N ASP A 326 17.23 -13.08 4.16
CA ASP A 326 15.95 -12.62 3.66
C ASP A 326 14.80 -13.26 4.45
N LEU A 327 14.83 -14.58 4.64
CA LEU A 327 13.86 -15.26 5.52
C LEU A 327 13.81 -14.65 6.91
N LYS A 328 15.00 -14.43 7.51
CA LYS A 328 15.10 -13.81 8.85
C LYS A 328 14.49 -12.41 8.88
N LYS A 329 14.72 -11.57 7.87
CA LYS A 329 14.14 -10.23 7.79
C LYS A 329 12.62 -10.29 7.70
N LEU A 330 12.08 -11.18 6.87
CA LEU A 330 10.66 -11.32 6.62
C LEU A 330 9.86 -11.76 7.85
N ILE A 331 10.42 -12.68 8.68
CA ILE A 331 9.68 -13.26 9.81
C ILE A 331 10.11 -12.76 11.19
N SER A 332 11.25 -12.09 11.32
CA SER A 332 11.72 -11.64 12.63
C SER A 332 10.91 -10.45 13.16
N PRO A 333 10.49 -10.48 14.44
CA PRO A 333 9.76 -9.38 15.06
C PRO A 333 10.52 -8.04 15.05
N ASN A 334 11.86 -8.09 15.13
CA ASN A 334 12.71 -6.90 15.17
C ASN A 334 12.92 -6.25 13.77
N PHE A 335 12.40 -6.85 12.71
CA PHE A 335 12.48 -6.34 11.35
C PHE A 335 11.05 -6.16 10.78
N MET A 336 10.72 -6.85 9.70
CA MET A 336 9.44 -6.69 9.00
C MET A 336 8.32 -7.52 9.64
N GLY A 337 8.65 -8.62 10.33
CA GLY A 337 7.69 -9.65 10.72
C GLY A 337 6.51 -9.15 11.56
N GLU A 338 6.74 -8.26 12.53
CA GLU A 338 5.65 -7.72 13.38
C GLU A 338 5.23 -6.31 12.96
N ARG A 339 6.09 -5.56 12.28
CA ARG A 339 5.77 -4.21 11.83
C ARG A 339 4.77 -4.19 10.69
N PHE A 340 4.91 -5.13 9.75
CA PHE A 340 3.98 -5.31 8.65
C PHE A 340 2.79 -6.14 9.09
N LYS A 341 1.61 -5.74 8.63
CA LYS A 341 0.34 -6.43 8.86
C LYS A 341 -0.29 -6.80 7.53
N LEU A 342 -1.05 -7.86 7.56
CA LEU A 342 -1.89 -8.26 6.44
C LEU A 342 -3.34 -8.24 6.90
N ILE A 343 -4.19 -7.63 6.07
CA ILE A 343 -5.63 -7.69 6.19
C ILE A 343 -6.20 -8.29 4.92
N LEU A 344 -7.13 -9.22 5.08
CA LEU A 344 -7.85 -9.83 3.98
C LEU A 344 -9.33 -9.46 4.10
N PHE A 345 -9.83 -8.87 3.03
CA PHE A 345 -11.25 -8.58 2.87
C PHE A 345 -11.86 -9.50 1.84
N GLU A 346 -13.15 -9.78 2.01
CA GLU A 346 -13.99 -10.53 1.08
C GLU A 346 -15.24 -9.72 0.75
N LYS A 347 -15.64 -9.75 -0.51
CA LYS A 347 -16.92 -9.28 -1.01
C LYS A 347 -17.51 -10.36 -1.93
N GLY A 348 -18.82 -10.68 -1.75
CA GLY A 348 -19.53 -11.72 -2.51
C GLY A 348 -19.97 -12.88 -1.68
#